data_f648ecf8edca4092f0ba8a7c51535c79
#
_entry.id   f648ecf8edca4092f0ba8a7c51535c79
#
_cell.length_a   1.000
_cell.length_b   1.000
_cell.length_c   1.000
_cell.angle_alpha   90.00
_cell.angle_beta   90.00
_cell.angle_gamma   90.00
#
_symmetry.space_group_name_H-M   'P 1'
#
loop_
_entity.id
_entity.type
_entity.pdbx_description
1 polymer ?
#
loop_
_entity_poly.entity_id
_entity_poly.type
_entity_poly.pdbx_seq_one_letter_code
_entity_poly.pdbx_strand_id
1 'polypeptide(L)'
;LVSIDSVVLNRIYELSLEFGKNWRRPVLTIVQEVSPNLSFEEQKQISTYIEKTRSRIETYFYERYVSDQAEMISALQRQGEAWIKVEFPWMNPETILHAISQATYYAWRG
;
A
#
# COMPACT_ATOMS: atom_id res chain seq x y z
N LEU A 1 8.74 16.82 1.73
CA LEU A 1 7.63 15.93 2.03
C LEU A 1 6.83 16.45 3.23
N VAL A 2 5.54 16.43 3.12
CA VAL A 2 4.65 16.86 4.21
C VAL A 2 4.82 15.92 5.40
N SER A 3 4.96 16.51 6.59
CA SER A 3 4.92 15.74 7.82
C SER A 3 3.47 15.38 8.12
N ILE A 4 3.16 14.10 8.17
CA ILE A 4 1.81 13.62 8.40
C ILE A 4 1.84 12.47 9.39
N ASP A 5 0.80 12.39 10.22
CA ASP A 5 0.65 11.34 11.21
C ASP A 5 0.58 9.97 10.55
N SER A 6 1.29 9.00 11.12
CA SER A 6 1.30 7.64 10.59
C SER A 6 -0.08 7.00 10.59
N VAL A 7 -0.94 7.34 11.57
CA VAL A 7 -2.31 6.85 11.61
C VAL A 7 -3.07 7.27 10.34
N VAL A 8 -2.89 8.52 9.94
CA VAL A 8 -3.54 9.05 8.73
C VAL A 8 -2.98 8.38 7.48
N LEU A 9 -1.66 8.19 7.40
CA LEU A 9 -1.05 7.49 6.26
C LEU A 9 -1.58 6.05 6.13
N ASN A 10 -1.66 5.33 7.24
CA ASN A 10 -2.20 3.97 7.23
C ASN A 10 -3.65 3.94 6.75
N ARG A 11 -4.46 4.89 7.23
CA ARG A 11 -5.86 4.96 6.82
C ARG A 11 -5.98 5.23 5.31
N ILE A 12 -5.21 6.17 4.78
CA ILE A 12 -5.24 6.48 3.36
C ILE A 12 -4.81 5.25 2.55
N TYR A 13 -3.74 4.59 2.97
CA TYR A 13 -3.25 3.41 2.26
C TYR A 13 -4.31 2.32 2.23
N GLU A 14 -4.92 2.00 3.38
CA GLU A 14 -5.95 0.98 3.46
C GLU A 14 -7.18 1.31 2.61
N LEU A 15 -7.63 2.56 2.64
CA LEU A 15 -8.76 2.97 1.80
C LEU A 15 -8.42 2.84 0.31
N SER A 16 -7.16 3.04 -0.06
CA SER A 16 -6.72 2.88 -1.45
C SER A 16 -6.70 1.42 -1.89
N LEU A 17 -6.69 0.48 -0.95
CA LEU A 17 -6.69 -0.96 -1.22
C LEU A 17 -8.09 -1.56 -1.25
N GLU A 18 -9.07 -0.87 -0.70
CA GLU A 18 -10.41 -1.42 -0.58
C GLU A 18 -11.09 -1.63 -1.95
N PHE A 19 -11.86 -2.70 -2.03
CA PHE A 19 -12.71 -2.99 -3.18
C PHE A 19 -14.05 -2.26 -3.04
N GLY A 20 -14.95 -2.50 -3.98
CA GLY A 20 -16.26 -1.86 -3.97
C GLY A 20 -16.19 -0.40 -4.38
N LYS A 21 -16.82 0.48 -3.59
CA LYS A 21 -16.89 1.90 -3.96
C LYS A 21 -15.53 2.60 -3.97
N ASN A 22 -14.54 2.05 -3.27
CA ASN A 22 -13.20 2.64 -3.24
C ASN A 22 -12.28 2.07 -4.31
N TRP A 23 -12.69 1.01 -4.97
CA TRP A 23 -11.88 0.39 -6.01
C TRP A 23 -11.71 1.34 -7.18
N ARG A 24 -10.47 1.56 -7.57
CA ARG A 24 -10.08 2.46 -8.66
C ARG A 24 -10.38 3.94 -8.40
N ARG A 25 -10.70 4.31 -7.17
CA ARG A 25 -10.79 5.71 -6.83
C ARG A 25 -9.40 6.34 -6.87
N PRO A 26 -9.26 7.55 -7.43
CA PRO A 26 -7.97 8.23 -7.37
C PRO A 26 -7.54 8.44 -5.91
N VAL A 27 -6.28 8.19 -5.62
CA VAL A 27 -5.76 8.35 -4.26
C VAL A 27 -5.93 9.79 -3.79
N LEU A 28 -5.78 10.76 -4.69
CA LEU A 28 -5.98 12.17 -4.34
C LEU A 28 -7.36 12.42 -3.75
N THR A 29 -8.40 11.82 -4.32
CA THR A 29 -9.76 11.95 -3.79
C THR A 29 -9.86 11.42 -2.37
N ILE A 30 -9.22 10.27 -2.10
CA ILE A 30 -9.20 9.70 -0.75
C ILE A 30 -8.46 10.61 0.21
N VAL A 31 -7.32 11.17 -0.19
CA VAL A 31 -6.55 12.11 0.63
C VAL A 31 -7.39 13.34 0.97
N GLN A 32 -8.13 13.87 0.00
CA GLN A 32 -8.98 15.04 0.21
C GLN A 32 -10.10 14.75 1.21
N GLU A 33 -10.64 13.55 1.20
CA GLU A 33 -11.66 13.16 2.19
C GLU A 33 -11.09 12.97 3.59
N VAL A 34 -9.92 12.35 3.70
CA VAL A 34 -9.30 12.05 5.00
C VAL A 34 -8.64 13.27 5.60
N SER A 35 -8.04 14.12 4.78
CA SER A 35 -7.29 15.30 5.23
C SER A 35 -7.71 16.55 4.46
N PRO A 36 -8.98 16.99 4.64
CA PRO A 36 -9.51 18.13 3.87
C PRO A 36 -8.86 19.46 4.21
N ASN A 37 -8.20 19.57 5.38
CA ASN A 37 -7.63 20.83 5.84
C ASN A 37 -6.23 21.09 5.30
N LEU A 38 -5.62 20.12 4.63
CA LEU A 38 -4.31 20.31 4.01
C LEU A 38 -4.46 21.11 2.72
N SER A 39 -3.39 21.81 2.32
CA SER A 39 -3.38 22.50 1.03
C SER A 39 -3.47 21.49 -0.10
N PHE A 40 -3.92 21.92 -1.27
CA PHE A 40 -3.98 21.06 -2.45
C PHE A 40 -2.60 20.48 -2.80
N GLU A 41 -1.56 21.30 -2.69
CA GLU A 41 -0.20 20.86 -2.97
C GLU A 41 0.24 19.74 -2.01
N GLU A 42 -0.06 19.91 -0.72
CA GLU A 42 0.24 18.89 0.28
C GLU A 42 -0.54 17.60 0.02
N GLN A 43 -1.82 17.73 -0.34
CA GLN A 43 -2.65 16.57 -0.68
C GLN A 43 -2.08 15.81 -1.87
N LYS A 44 -1.58 16.53 -2.89
CA LYS A 44 -0.95 15.91 -4.06
C LYS A 44 0.34 15.18 -3.68
N GLN A 45 1.14 15.74 -2.80
CA GLN A 45 2.39 15.10 -2.34
C GLN A 45 2.09 13.79 -1.63
N ILE A 46 1.08 13.78 -0.77
CA ILE A 46 0.67 12.56 -0.05
C ILE A 46 0.14 11.52 -1.05
N SER A 47 -0.70 11.94 -1.97
CA SER A 47 -1.26 11.07 -3.00
C SER A 47 -0.16 10.39 -3.81
N THR A 48 0.82 11.16 -4.26
CA THR A 48 1.95 10.63 -5.02
C THR A 48 2.76 9.64 -4.19
N TYR A 49 2.99 9.95 -2.92
CA TYR A 49 3.74 9.08 -2.03
C TYR A 49 3.03 7.74 -1.83
N ILE A 50 1.73 7.76 -1.58
CA ILE A 50 0.94 6.53 -1.40
C ILE A 50 0.92 5.70 -2.68
N GLU A 51 0.72 6.34 -3.83
CA GLU A 51 0.73 5.62 -5.12
C GLU A 51 2.07 4.95 -5.38
N LYS A 52 3.17 5.66 -5.11
CA LYS A 52 4.51 5.08 -5.26
C LYS A 52 4.74 3.93 -4.29
N THR A 53 4.26 4.06 -3.06
CA THR A 53 4.38 3.00 -2.06
C THR A 53 3.66 1.74 -2.54
N ARG A 54 2.42 1.88 -3.00
CA ARG A 54 1.67 0.74 -3.54
C ARG A 54 2.39 0.10 -4.71
N SER A 55 2.84 0.91 -5.65
CA SER A 55 3.53 0.43 -6.84
C SER A 55 4.80 -0.35 -6.47
N ARG A 56 5.59 0.16 -5.52
CA ARG A 56 6.80 -0.51 -5.07
C ARG A 56 6.50 -1.85 -4.42
N ILE A 57 5.46 -1.92 -3.59
CA ILE A 57 5.08 -3.17 -2.93
C ILE A 57 4.56 -4.18 -3.96
N GLU A 58 3.70 -3.76 -4.87
CA GLU A 58 3.16 -4.63 -5.90
C GLU A 58 4.26 -5.15 -6.82
N THR A 59 5.20 -4.29 -7.20
CA THR A 59 6.34 -4.67 -8.04
C THR A 59 7.24 -5.68 -7.31
N TYR A 60 7.48 -5.47 -6.01
CA TYR A 60 8.29 -6.39 -5.22
C TYR A 60 7.72 -7.81 -5.29
N PHE A 61 6.42 -7.96 -5.10
CA PHE A 61 5.78 -9.27 -5.13
C PHE A 61 5.70 -9.85 -6.54
N TYR A 62 5.37 -9.00 -7.52
CA TYR A 62 5.29 -9.43 -8.91
C TYR A 62 6.61 -10.01 -9.42
N GLU A 63 7.72 -9.32 -9.13
CA GLU A 63 9.03 -9.74 -9.60
C GLU A 63 9.53 -11.02 -8.92
N ARG A 64 9.06 -11.29 -7.72
CA ARG A 64 9.53 -12.43 -6.91
C ARG A 64 8.55 -13.59 -6.86
N TYR A 65 7.39 -13.44 -7.47
CA TYR A 65 6.39 -14.50 -7.51
C TYR A 65 6.83 -15.54 -8.54
N VAL A 66 7.12 -16.77 -8.07
CA VAL A 66 7.63 -17.82 -8.96
C VAL A 66 6.74 -19.05 -9.03
N SER A 67 5.81 -19.21 -8.07
CA SER A 67 4.99 -20.42 -7.99
C SER A 67 3.78 -20.16 -7.11
N ASP A 68 2.67 -20.83 -7.41
CA ASP A 68 1.47 -20.79 -6.59
C ASP A 68 1.45 -21.85 -5.49
N GLN A 69 2.57 -22.54 -5.27
CA GLN A 69 2.69 -23.46 -4.14
C GLN A 69 2.65 -22.69 -2.83
N ALA A 70 1.87 -23.22 -1.87
CA ALA A 70 1.62 -22.52 -0.60
C ALA A 70 2.92 -22.19 0.15
N GLU A 71 3.89 -23.06 0.15
CA GLU A 71 5.17 -22.83 0.83
C GLU A 71 5.95 -21.68 0.21
N MET A 72 5.94 -21.58 -1.13
CA MET A 72 6.63 -20.50 -1.84
C MET A 72 5.95 -19.18 -1.61
N ILE A 73 4.63 -19.16 -1.60
CA ILE A 73 3.86 -17.94 -1.31
C ILE A 73 4.13 -17.48 0.13
N SER A 74 4.09 -18.39 1.09
CA SER A 74 4.36 -18.05 2.50
C SER A 74 5.76 -17.48 2.69
N ALA A 75 6.76 -18.07 2.03
CA ALA A 75 8.13 -17.55 2.10
C ALA A 75 8.23 -16.15 1.52
N LEU A 76 7.60 -15.92 0.37
CA LEU A 76 7.57 -14.60 -0.27
C LEU A 76 6.89 -13.57 0.63
N GLN A 77 5.78 -13.95 1.26
CA GLN A 77 5.06 -13.04 2.15
C GLN A 77 5.88 -12.67 3.38
N ARG A 78 6.62 -13.62 3.96
CA ARG A 78 7.52 -13.32 5.08
C ARG A 78 8.66 -12.39 4.67
N GLN A 79 9.24 -12.63 3.51
CA GLN A 79 10.30 -11.75 2.98
C GLN A 79 9.76 -10.35 2.70
N GLY A 80 8.57 -10.28 2.12
CA GLY A 80 7.92 -9.01 1.82
C GLY A 80 7.59 -8.23 3.07
N GLU A 81 7.11 -8.91 4.11
CA GLU A 81 6.82 -8.25 5.39
C GLU A 81 8.07 -7.61 5.99
N ALA A 82 9.17 -8.34 6.01
CA ALA A 82 10.44 -7.81 6.52
C ALA A 82 10.91 -6.61 5.71
N TRP A 83 10.79 -6.68 4.39
CA TRP A 83 11.17 -5.59 3.49
C TRP A 83 10.29 -4.35 3.72
N ILE A 84 8.97 -4.53 3.85
CA ILE A 84 8.04 -3.42 4.08
C ILE A 84 8.38 -2.71 5.40
N LYS A 85 8.66 -3.47 6.45
CA LYS A 85 8.98 -2.89 7.77
C LYS A 85 10.22 -1.99 7.71
N VAL A 86 11.18 -2.32 6.88
CA VAL A 86 12.39 -1.51 6.70
C VAL A 86 12.11 -0.30 5.83
N GLU A 87 11.41 -0.50 4.70
CA GLU A 87 11.20 0.57 3.71
C GLU A 87 10.10 1.55 4.11
N PHE A 88 9.09 1.08 4.82
CA PHE A 88 7.92 1.88 5.18
C PHE A 88 7.62 1.74 6.68
N PRO A 89 8.51 2.27 7.55
CA PRO A 89 8.38 2.05 9.00
C PRO A 89 7.12 2.65 9.61
N TRP A 90 6.43 3.53 8.89
CA TRP A 90 5.16 4.10 9.36
C TRP A 90 3.99 3.12 9.23
N MET A 91 4.15 2.07 8.42
CA MET A 91 3.05 1.16 8.14
C MET A 91 2.83 0.21 9.32
N ASN A 92 1.60 0.17 9.85
CA ASN A 92 1.30 -0.69 10.99
C ASN A 92 1.08 -2.15 10.54
N PRO A 93 1.12 -3.13 11.48
CA PRO A 93 1.04 -4.55 11.12
C PRO A 93 -0.22 -4.92 10.34
N GLU A 94 -1.36 -4.34 10.67
CA GLU A 94 -2.61 -4.62 9.98
C GLU A 94 -2.58 -4.15 8.53
N THR A 95 -2.07 -2.94 8.31
CA THR A 95 -1.93 -2.38 6.96
C THR A 95 -0.93 -3.20 6.14
N ILE A 96 0.16 -3.66 6.77
CA ILE A 96 1.14 -4.52 6.10
C ILE A 96 0.48 -5.81 5.61
N LEU A 97 -0.33 -6.45 6.46
CA LEU A 97 -1.03 -7.68 6.06
C LEU A 97 -1.96 -7.46 4.87
N HIS A 98 -2.70 -6.36 4.87
CA HIS A 98 -3.58 -6.01 3.76
C HIS A 98 -2.79 -5.73 2.48
N ALA A 99 -1.69 -4.99 2.59
CA ALA A 99 -0.82 -4.68 1.45
C ALA A 99 -0.25 -5.96 0.84
N ILE A 100 0.24 -6.88 1.68
CA ILE A 100 0.79 -8.16 1.23
C ILE A 100 -0.28 -9.01 0.55
N SER A 101 -1.46 -9.09 1.15
CA SER A 101 -2.55 -9.88 0.61
C SER A 101 -2.93 -9.42 -0.81
N GLN A 102 -3.08 -8.12 -0.98
CA GLN A 102 -3.44 -7.56 -2.29
C GLN A 102 -2.32 -7.69 -3.31
N ALA A 103 -1.07 -7.43 -2.89
CA ALA A 103 0.08 -7.54 -3.78
C ALA A 103 0.30 -8.99 -4.23
N THR A 104 0.09 -9.97 -3.34
CA THR A 104 0.18 -11.38 -3.66
C THR A 104 -0.90 -11.77 -4.68
N TYR A 105 -2.10 -11.28 -4.48
CA TYR A 105 -3.21 -11.55 -5.39
C TYR A 105 -2.91 -11.03 -6.80
N TYR A 106 -2.40 -9.80 -6.90
CA TYR A 106 -2.06 -9.23 -8.21
C TYR A 106 -0.91 -9.97 -8.88
N ALA A 107 0.08 -10.41 -8.11
CA ALA A 107 1.20 -11.18 -8.65
C ALA A 107 0.73 -12.53 -9.19
N TRP A 108 -0.16 -13.21 -8.44
CA TRP A 108 -0.74 -14.48 -8.85
C TRP A 108 -1.57 -14.33 -10.13
N ARG A 109 -2.31 -13.27 -10.21
CA ARG A 109 -3.19 -13.02 -11.35
C ARG A 109 -2.39 -12.69 -12.63
N GLY A 110 -1.18 -12.18 -12.48
CA GLY A 110 -0.32 -11.80 -13.59
C GLY A 110 -0.69 -10.48 -14.17
#